data_cdaefaaa50fa237e04a7e91a8a6fa2a4
#
_entry.id   cdaefaaa50fa237e04a7e91a8a6fa2a4
#
_cell.length_a   1.000
_cell.length_b   1.000
_cell.length_c   1.000
_cell.angle_alpha   90.00
_cell.angle_beta   90.00
_cell.angle_gamma   90.00
#
_symmetry.space_group_name_H-M   'P 1'
#
loop_
_entity.id
_entity.type
_entity.pdbx_description
1 polymer ?
#
loop_
_entity_poly.entity_id
_entity_poly.type
_entity_poly.pdbx_seq_one_letter_code
_entity_poly.pdbx_strand_id
1 'polypeptide(L)'
;MKIALLSLFLDEDYGKTLDDNFMEKTICQEDHFYHRIARSLKLANHEPTVFYISIEKQLKKFKHKYGHEIIRVPAKKIPFYHEPIVYSTELIKQIEMEFDICQITSGYYVMYKVPDMFDYVVSKLHNKIPIIARWSGGNSNWLLPIRKNLKKKSLNNCNKIICSGKNEISILKEKFNIPDEKILHMYNPIDTTQFKPRMRNEIIGKINFEPDKKYLLYVGRLIKNHGIEIVLKVFKKMIKKNKDLILVLIGDGPMNEEIKKYIDENNLNSFIELKGRLNHEIISYYYNISSILFHVGPSGGMPNVVMESIVSGLQVIAADNVAATKDLINEKQGTGILVELDNEQELEKAIMKILSQQRQNNQINANLIREFSIENYGIKMSKLYKEIIN
;
A
#
# COMPACT_ATOMS: atom_id res chain seq x y z
N MET A 1 13.95 21.09 -6.35
CA MET A 1 12.79 21.13 -7.24
C MET A 1 11.52 21.06 -6.40
N LYS A 2 10.50 21.79 -6.81
CA LYS A 2 9.17 21.76 -6.21
C LYS A 2 8.32 20.65 -6.88
N ILE A 3 7.88 19.68 -6.11
CA ILE A 3 7.20 18.49 -6.62
C ILE A 3 5.76 18.45 -6.12
N ALA A 4 4.79 18.49 -7.01
CA ALA A 4 3.39 18.26 -6.69
C ALA A 4 3.10 16.75 -6.63
N LEU A 5 2.73 16.26 -5.47
CA LEU A 5 2.30 14.87 -5.25
C LEU A 5 0.79 14.82 -5.14
N LEU A 6 0.11 14.22 -6.10
CA LEU A 6 -1.34 14.18 -6.12
C LEU A 6 -1.87 12.88 -5.50
N SER A 7 -2.65 13.03 -4.42
CA SER A 7 -3.59 12.02 -3.99
C SER A 7 -4.91 12.29 -4.71
N LEU A 8 -5.33 11.39 -5.59
CA LEU A 8 -6.61 11.54 -6.31
C LEU A 8 -7.81 10.98 -5.52
N PHE A 9 -7.61 10.63 -4.25
CA PHE A 9 -8.69 10.24 -3.36
C PHE A 9 -9.55 11.44 -2.96
N LEU A 10 -10.84 11.19 -2.90
CA LEU A 10 -11.86 12.15 -2.49
C LEU A 10 -12.33 11.86 -1.06
N ASP A 11 -13.12 12.76 -0.50
CA ASP A 11 -13.80 12.59 0.79
C ASP A 11 -14.48 11.21 0.93
N GLU A 12 -15.12 10.74 -0.14
CA GLU A 12 -15.83 9.45 -0.17
C GLU A 12 -14.90 8.25 0.05
N ASP A 13 -13.67 8.32 -0.45
CA ASP A 13 -12.68 7.26 -0.29
C ASP A 13 -12.21 7.13 1.17
N TYR A 14 -12.33 8.21 1.95
CA TYR A 14 -12.07 8.23 3.38
C TYR A 14 -13.32 7.94 4.23
N GLY A 15 -14.51 7.89 3.60
CA GLY A 15 -15.79 7.78 4.29
C GLY A 15 -16.13 8.98 5.19
N LYS A 16 -15.43 10.11 4.99
CA LYS A 16 -15.57 11.36 5.76
C LYS A 16 -15.18 12.55 4.90
N THR A 17 -15.76 13.71 5.19
CA THR A 17 -15.29 14.98 4.65
C THR A 17 -13.88 15.27 5.15
N LEU A 18 -13.01 15.73 4.27
CA LEU A 18 -11.64 16.16 4.60
C LEU A 18 -11.68 17.58 5.21
N ASP A 19 -12.45 17.74 6.30
CA ASP A 19 -12.51 18.99 7.06
C ASP A 19 -11.18 19.27 7.78
N ASP A 20 -11.06 20.47 8.36
CA ASP A 20 -9.83 20.90 9.02
C ASP A 20 -9.42 19.98 10.18
N ASN A 21 -10.38 19.53 10.97
CA ASN A 21 -10.10 18.66 12.12
C ASN A 21 -9.61 17.27 11.67
N PHE A 22 -10.20 16.69 10.62
CA PHE A 22 -9.76 15.41 10.07
C PHE A 22 -8.37 15.57 9.41
N MET A 23 -8.14 16.65 8.68
CA MET A 23 -6.82 16.96 8.10
C MET A 23 -5.74 17.04 9.18
N GLU A 24 -5.96 17.83 10.24
CA GLU A 24 -4.95 18.07 11.30
C GLU A 24 -4.70 16.84 12.18
N LYS A 25 -5.76 16.16 12.62
CA LYS A 25 -5.65 15.04 13.57
C LYS A 25 -5.37 13.70 12.93
N THR A 26 -5.71 13.51 11.66
CA THR A 26 -5.57 12.24 10.96
C THR A 26 -4.53 12.35 9.84
N ILE A 27 -4.85 13.07 8.77
CA ILE A 27 -4.00 13.10 7.56
C ILE A 27 -2.58 13.61 7.87
N CYS A 28 -2.46 14.67 8.66
CA CYS A 28 -1.15 15.22 9.03
C CYS A 28 -0.34 14.33 9.97
N GLN A 29 -0.95 13.33 10.60
CA GLN A 29 -0.34 12.41 11.56
C GLN A 29 -0.15 10.98 11.02
N GLU A 30 -0.80 10.62 9.92
CA GLU A 30 -0.71 9.28 9.34
C GLU A 30 0.62 9.07 8.59
N ASP A 31 1.10 7.83 8.60
CA ASP A 31 2.23 7.40 7.78
C ASP A 31 1.73 6.67 6.53
N HIS A 32 0.87 7.35 5.76
CA HIS A 32 0.39 6.82 4.50
C HIS A 32 1.49 6.83 3.44
N PHE A 33 1.42 5.95 2.44
CA PHE A 33 2.51 5.80 1.46
C PHE A 33 2.81 7.09 0.66
N TYR A 34 1.85 8.00 0.46
CA TYR A 34 2.10 9.32 -0.16
C TYR A 34 3.03 10.17 0.68
N HIS A 35 2.85 10.13 1.99
CA HIS A 35 3.68 10.86 2.94
C HIS A 35 5.08 10.25 3.05
N ARG A 36 5.20 8.92 2.86
CA ARG A 36 6.52 8.26 2.72
C ARG A 36 7.22 8.67 1.44
N ILE A 37 6.50 8.80 0.32
CA ILE A 37 7.05 9.36 -0.93
C ILE A 37 7.52 10.81 -0.69
N ALA A 38 6.69 11.67 -0.09
CA ALA A 38 7.07 13.04 0.23
C ALA A 38 8.31 13.10 1.13
N ARG A 39 8.35 12.25 2.17
CA ARG A 39 9.52 12.13 3.05
C ARG A 39 10.78 11.69 2.27
N SER A 40 10.66 10.72 1.38
CA SER A 40 11.77 10.25 0.51
C SER A 40 12.33 11.38 -0.34
N LEU A 41 11.45 12.17 -0.96
CA LEU A 41 11.84 13.29 -1.81
C LEU A 41 12.47 14.42 -0.99
N LYS A 42 11.97 14.68 0.21
CA LYS A 42 12.54 15.66 1.12
C LYS A 42 13.95 15.28 1.56
N LEU A 43 14.18 14.00 1.88
CA LEU A 43 15.52 13.46 2.16
C LEU A 43 16.48 13.60 0.96
N ALA A 44 15.95 13.61 -0.25
CA ALA A 44 16.71 13.83 -1.48
C ALA A 44 16.79 15.32 -1.90
N ASN A 45 16.55 16.25 -0.98
CA ASN A 45 16.63 17.72 -1.17
C ASN A 45 15.65 18.27 -2.22
N HIS A 46 14.45 17.70 -2.29
CA HIS A 46 13.33 18.26 -3.03
C HIS A 46 12.31 18.90 -2.08
N GLU A 47 11.41 19.70 -2.62
CA GLU A 47 10.32 20.36 -1.91
C GLU A 47 8.97 19.73 -2.32
N PRO A 48 8.59 18.59 -1.74
CA PRO A 48 7.32 17.94 -2.05
C PRO A 48 6.15 18.62 -1.33
N THR A 49 5.05 18.79 -2.05
CA THR A 49 3.74 19.18 -1.51
C THR A 49 2.72 18.12 -1.88
N VAL A 50 1.97 17.62 -0.89
CA VAL A 50 0.93 16.62 -1.12
C VAL A 50 -0.43 17.30 -1.27
N PHE A 51 -1.10 17.05 -2.39
CA PHE A 51 -2.42 17.60 -2.68
C PHE A 51 -3.52 16.59 -2.35
N TYR A 52 -4.51 17.04 -1.59
CA TYR A 52 -5.76 16.36 -1.33
C TYR A 52 -6.91 17.12 -1.98
N ILE A 53 -7.86 16.39 -2.52
CA ILE A 53 -9.01 16.94 -3.24
C ILE A 53 -10.25 16.75 -2.38
N SER A 54 -10.98 17.81 -2.10
CA SER A 54 -12.14 17.77 -1.21
C SER A 54 -13.30 18.57 -1.74
N ILE A 55 -14.52 18.23 -1.29
CA ILE A 55 -15.72 19.05 -1.51
C ILE A 55 -15.73 20.33 -0.68
N GLU A 56 -14.83 20.46 0.29
CA GLU A 56 -14.61 21.70 1.02
C GLU A 56 -14.27 22.86 0.07
N LYS A 57 -14.94 23.97 0.25
CA LYS A 57 -14.90 25.10 -0.71
C LYS A 57 -13.61 25.93 -0.66
N GLN A 58 -12.85 25.81 0.42
CA GLN A 58 -11.66 26.65 0.64
C GLN A 58 -10.38 25.83 0.46
N LEU A 59 -9.45 26.39 -0.32
CA LEU A 59 -8.07 25.94 -0.34
C LEU A 59 -7.48 26.22 1.05
N LYS A 60 -6.84 25.20 1.64
CA LYS A 60 -6.14 25.35 2.92
C LYS A 60 -4.83 24.56 2.92
N LYS A 61 -3.81 25.17 3.56
CA LYS A 61 -2.48 24.59 3.72
C LYS A 61 -2.33 24.02 5.13
N PHE A 62 -1.70 22.87 5.22
CA PHE A 62 -1.37 22.17 6.46
C PHE A 62 0.09 21.72 6.42
N LYS A 63 0.62 21.34 7.57
CA LYS A 63 1.96 20.79 7.67
C LYS A 63 1.93 19.39 8.24
N HIS A 64 2.48 18.43 7.49
CA HIS A 64 2.61 17.05 7.94
C HIS A 64 3.66 16.91 9.05
N LYS A 65 3.53 15.90 9.94
CA LYS A 65 4.52 15.60 10.99
C LYS A 65 5.96 15.43 10.47
N TYR A 66 6.13 14.99 9.22
CA TYR A 66 7.45 14.90 8.55
C TYR A 66 7.91 16.22 7.92
N GLY A 67 7.16 17.31 8.12
CA GLY A 67 7.55 18.66 7.75
C GLY A 67 7.38 19.03 6.27
N HIS A 68 6.73 18.22 5.43
CA HIS A 68 6.30 18.65 4.11
C HIS A 68 4.93 19.36 4.16
N GLU A 69 4.64 20.14 3.12
CA GLU A 69 3.37 20.83 2.99
C GLU A 69 2.27 19.88 2.48
N ILE A 70 1.06 20.10 2.97
CA ILE A 70 -0.16 19.48 2.45
C ILE A 70 -1.09 20.60 2.02
N ILE A 71 -1.67 20.49 0.82
CA ILE A 71 -2.68 21.44 0.35
C ILE A 71 -3.98 20.69 0.08
N ARG A 72 -5.04 21.07 0.79
CA ARG A 72 -6.40 20.66 0.45
C ARG A 72 -6.98 21.65 -0.55
N VAL A 73 -7.36 21.14 -1.71
CA VAL A 73 -7.93 21.97 -2.80
C VAL A 73 -9.42 21.65 -3.01
N PRO A 74 -10.23 22.68 -3.30
CA PRO A 74 -11.64 22.50 -3.58
C PRO A 74 -11.86 21.77 -4.91
N ALA A 75 -12.81 20.85 -4.93
CA ALA A 75 -13.27 20.15 -6.12
C ALA A 75 -14.73 20.49 -6.44
N LYS A 76 -15.07 20.41 -7.72
CA LYS A 76 -16.44 20.50 -8.23
C LYS A 76 -16.89 19.13 -8.71
N LYS A 77 -18.16 18.81 -8.48
CA LYS A 77 -18.80 17.60 -8.97
C LYS A 77 -19.82 17.97 -10.04
N ILE A 78 -19.74 17.30 -11.19
CA ILE A 78 -20.77 17.37 -12.24
C ILE A 78 -21.55 16.06 -12.15
N PRO A 79 -22.86 16.10 -11.93
CA PRO A 79 -23.71 14.90 -11.96
C PRO A 79 -23.54 14.19 -13.31
N PHE A 80 -23.21 12.91 -13.27
CA PHE A 80 -23.09 12.08 -14.46
C PHE A 80 -23.49 10.64 -14.15
N TYR A 81 -24.62 10.18 -14.68
CA TYR A 81 -25.16 8.84 -14.47
C TYR A 81 -25.17 8.41 -12.99
N HIS A 82 -24.51 7.32 -12.65
CA HIS A 82 -24.45 6.80 -11.28
C HIS A 82 -23.36 7.42 -10.41
N GLU A 83 -22.38 8.10 -11.02
CA GLU A 83 -21.26 8.71 -10.31
C GLU A 83 -20.84 10.05 -10.90
N PRO A 84 -20.63 11.09 -10.06
CA PRO A 84 -20.26 12.40 -10.54
C PRO A 84 -18.85 12.42 -11.14
N ILE A 85 -18.65 13.24 -12.17
CA ILE A 85 -17.31 13.62 -12.64
C ILE A 85 -16.77 14.67 -11.67
N VAL A 86 -15.58 14.42 -11.15
CA VAL A 86 -14.92 15.35 -10.23
C VAL A 86 -13.78 16.06 -10.95
N TYR A 87 -13.64 17.36 -10.75
CA TYR A 87 -12.55 18.16 -11.27
C TYR A 87 -12.20 19.32 -10.34
N SER A 88 -10.97 19.82 -10.43
CA SER A 88 -10.51 20.99 -9.67
C SER A 88 -9.70 21.91 -10.57
N THR A 89 -10.26 23.06 -10.89
CA THR A 89 -9.53 24.11 -11.63
C THR A 89 -8.45 24.75 -10.75
N GLU A 90 -8.71 24.84 -9.46
CA GLU A 90 -7.77 25.41 -8.50
C GLU A 90 -6.50 24.53 -8.39
N LEU A 91 -6.66 23.18 -8.36
CA LEU A 91 -5.54 22.26 -8.40
C LEU A 91 -4.63 22.51 -9.61
N ILE A 92 -5.22 22.61 -10.80
CA ILE A 92 -4.45 22.83 -12.04
C ILE A 92 -3.68 24.14 -11.96
N LYS A 93 -4.34 25.22 -11.53
CA LYS A 93 -3.74 26.55 -11.39
C LYS A 93 -2.55 26.54 -10.41
N GLN A 94 -2.73 25.94 -9.24
CA GLN A 94 -1.67 25.85 -8.23
C GLN A 94 -0.44 25.09 -8.76
N ILE A 95 -0.67 23.96 -9.42
CA ILE A 95 0.42 23.13 -9.94
C ILE A 95 1.17 23.85 -11.06
N GLU A 96 0.45 24.43 -12.00
CA GLU A 96 1.03 25.13 -13.16
C GLU A 96 1.91 26.32 -12.75
N MET A 97 1.52 27.04 -11.70
CA MET A 97 2.22 28.26 -11.27
C MET A 97 3.42 28.02 -10.37
N GLU A 98 3.43 26.93 -9.59
CA GLU A 98 4.37 26.79 -8.47
C GLU A 98 5.27 25.55 -8.53
N PHE A 99 5.01 24.59 -9.42
CA PHE A 99 5.70 23.29 -9.37
C PHE A 99 6.45 22.95 -10.66
N ASP A 100 7.59 22.28 -10.49
CA ASP A 100 8.45 21.83 -11.59
C ASP A 100 7.97 20.50 -12.19
N ILE A 101 7.37 19.63 -11.36
CA ILE A 101 6.92 18.28 -11.74
C ILE A 101 5.60 17.96 -11.03
N CYS A 102 4.70 17.32 -11.75
CA CYS A 102 3.49 16.73 -11.21
C CYS A 102 3.64 15.21 -11.14
N GLN A 103 3.65 14.65 -9.94
CA GLN A 103 3.62 13.21 -9.72
C GLN A 103 2.26 12.77 -9.19
N ILE A 104 1.56 11.94 -9.96
CA ILE A 104 0.28 11.37 -9.56
C ILE A 104 0.57 10.07 -8.82
N THR A 105 0.38 10.08 -7.50
CA THR A 105 0.81 9.01 -6.59
C THR A 105 -0.27 7.99 -6.29
N SER A 106 -1.54 8.36 -6.41
CA SER A 106 -2.66 7.45 -6.23
C SER A 106 -3.20 7.02 -7.58
N GLY A 107 -2.85 5.84 -7.97
CA GLY A 107 -3.33 5.29 -9.21
C GLY A 107 -4.39 4.23 -8.99
N TYR A 108 -5.47 4.55 -8.30
CA TYR A 108 -6.69 3.81 -8.56
C TYR A 108 -7.23 4.30 -9.90
N TYR A 109 -6.68 3.76 -10.94
CA TYR A 109 -7.24 3.90 -12.26
C TYR A 109 -8.49 3.03 -12.33
N VAL A 110 -9.45 3.41 -11.49
CA VAL A 110 -10.76 2.82 -11.53
C VAL A 110 -11.34 3.20 -12.87
N MET A 111 -11.33 2.28 -13.79
CA MET A 111 -11.87 2.47 -15.11
C MET A 111 -13.40 2.60 -15.12
N TYR A 112 -14.00 2.87 -13.97
CA TYR A 112 -15.45 3.07 -13.85
C TYR A 112 -15.90 4.47 -14.27
N LYS A 113 -15.02 5.47 -14.10
CA LYS A 113 -15.31 6.88 -14.45
C LYS A 113 -14.50 7.29 -15.66
N VAL A 114 -15.10 7.89 -16.65
CA VAL A 114 -14.40 8.46 -17.80
C VAL A 114 -15.07 9.75 -18.21
N PRO A 115 -14.31 10.84 -18.30
CA PRO A 115 -12.95 11.00 -17.78
C PRO A 115 -12.93 10.98 -16.25
N ASP A 116 -11.89 10.41 -15.67
CA ASP A 116 -11.64 10.54 -14.23
C ASP A 116 -10.71 11.73 -13.94
N MET A 117 -10.42 11.97 -12.65
CA MET A 117 -9.54 13.07 -12.24
C MET A 117 -8.12 12.92 -12.82
N PHE A 118 -7.62 11.71 -13.00
CA PHE A 118 -6.34 11.47 -13.65
C PHE A 118 -6.34 11.98 -15.09
N ASP A 119 -7.35 11.58 -15.88
CA ASP A 119 -7.48 12.02 -17.27
C ASP A 119 -7.62 13.55 -17.37
N TYR A 120 -8.38 14.14 -16.44
CA TYR A 120 -8.52 15.59 -16.36
C TYR A 120 -7.18 16.28 -16.09
N VAL A 121 -6.44 15.88 -15.06
CA VAL A 121 -5.15 16.46 -14.70
C VAL A 121 -4.15 16.33 -15.85
N VAL A 122 -4.01 15.12 -16.40
CA VAL A 122 -3.10 14.88 -17.52
C VAL A 122 -3.48 15.73 -18.73
N SER A 123 -4.76 15.82 -19.07
CA SER A 123 -5.21 16.64 -20.23
C SER A 123 -4.88 18.13 -20.10
N LYS A 124 -4.82 18.64 -18.86
CA LYS A 124 -4.56 20.07 -18.58
C LYS A 124 -3.09 20.42 -18.43
N LEU A 125 -2.27 19.46 -17.95
CA LEU A 125 -0.88 19.76 -17.55
C LEU A 125 0.20 19.16 -18.47
N HIS A 126 -0.09 18.15 -19.31
CA HIS A 126 0.95 17.39 -20.04
C HIS A 126 1.83 18.20 -20.98
N ASN A 127 1.36 19.35 -21.48
CA ASN A 127 2.13 20.27 -22.32
C ASN A 127 2.75 21.45 -21.54
N LYS A 128 2.61 21.47 -20.21
CA LYS A 128 3.04 22.59 -19.37
C LYS A 128 4.13 22.22 -18.40
N ILE A 129 3.97 21.08 -17.75
CA ILE A 129 4.97 20.53 -16.82
C ILE A 129 5.09 19.02 -17.01
N PRO A 130 6.23 18.41 -16.69
CA PRO A 130 6.39 16.96 -16.72
C PRO A 130 5.45 16.25 -15.75
N ILE A 131 4.84 15.15 -16.24
CA ILE A 131 3.94 14.31 -15.44
C ILE A 131 4.52 12.92 -15.27
N ILE A 132 4.59 12.47 -14.02
CA ILE A 132 4.90 11.09 -13.66
C ILE A 132 3.67 10.46 -13.05
N ALA A 133 3.19 9.37 -13.64
CA ALA A 133 2.08 8.61 -13.10
C ALA A 133 2.57 7.39 -12.32
N ARG A 134 1.82 6.95 -11.31
CA ARG A 134 2.01 5.65 -10.68
C ARG A 134 0.84 4.74 -11.04
N TRP A 135 1.15 3.58 -11.59
CA TRP A 135 0.17 2.54 -11.88
C TRP A 135 0.17 1.51 -10.76
N SER A 136 -0.95 1.39 -10.05
CA SER A 136 -1.10 0.46 -8.91
C SER A 136 -2.06 -0.70 -9.21
N GLY A 137 -2.27 -1.00 -10.48
CA GLY A 137 -3.22 -2.02 -10.90
C GLY A 137 -4.61 -1.45 -11.20
N GLY A 138 -5.53 -2.31 -11.53
CA GLY A 138 -6.91 -2.00 -11.88
C GLY A 138 -7.36 -2.92 -13.00
N ASN A 139 -8.09 -3.96 -12.64
CA ASN A 139 -8.63 -4.96 -13.58
C ASN A 139 -10.15 -4.93 -13.52
N SER A 140 -10.79 -3.95 -14.16
CA SER A 140 -12.21 -4.11 -14.47
C SER A 140 -12.38 -4.36 -15.96
N ASN A 141 -12.81 -5.56 -16.29
CA ASN A 141 -12.77 -6.09 -17.66
C ASN A 141 -13.92 -5.61 -18.56
N TRP A 142 -15.02 -5.11 -18.05
CA TRP A 142 -16.24 -5.02 -18.86
C TRP A 142 -16.50 -3.66 -19.55
N LEU A 143 -15.82 -2.57 -19.14
CA LEU A 143 -15.95 -1.26 -19.77
C LEU A 143 -14.73 -0.85 -20.61
N LEU A 144 -13.83 -1.79 -20.84
CA LEU A 144 -12.53 -1.61 -21.47
C LEU A 144 -12.53 -1.02 -22.89
N PRO A 145 -13.43 -1.35 -23.83
CA PRO A 145 -13.22 -0.92 -25.23
C PRO A 145 -13.26 0.59 -25.41
N ILE A 146 -14.27 1.27 -24.84
CA ILE A 146 -14.46 2.72 -25.03
C ILE A 146 -13.48 3.53 -24.16
N ARG A 147 -13.27 3.10 -22.92
CA ARG A 147 -12.43 3.78 -21.94
C ARG A 147 -10.95 3.54 -22.15
N LYS A 148 -10.58 2.40 -22.73
CA LYS A 148 -9.21 2.02 -23.04
C LYS A 148 -8.46 3.07 -23.84
N ASN A 149 -9.07 3.60 -24.90
CA ASN A 149 -8.43 4.58 -25.77
C ASN A 149 -8.17 5.92 -25.07
N LEU A 150 -9.12 6.38 -24.25
CA LEU A 150 -8.92 7.61 -23.47
C LEU A 150 -7.80 7.42 -22.43
N LYS A 151 -7.86 6.32 -21.67
CA LYS A 151 -6.83 6.00 -20.66
C LYS A 151 -5.46 5.82 -21.31
N LYS A 152 -5.39 5.12 -22.45
CA LYS A 152 -4.16 4.99 -23.25
C LYS A 152 -3.60 6.35 -23.65
N LYS A 153 -4.46 7.28 -24.10
CA LYS A 153 -4.04 8.66 -24.46
C LYS A 153 -3.47 9.38 -23.24
N SER A 154 -4.16 9.33 -22.11
CA SER A 154 -3.68 9.97 -20.86
C SER A 154 -2.36 9.38 -20.39
N LEU A 155 -2.22 8.04 -20.39
CA LEU A 155 -0.97 7.36 -20.00
C LEU A 155 0.18 7.72 -20.95
N ASN A 156 -0.07 7.79 -22.27
CA ASN A 156 0.96 8.20 -23.24
C ASN A 156 1.36 9.67 -23.11
N ASN A 157 0.52 10.51 -22.56
CA ASN A 157 0.85 11.91 -22.25
C ASN A 157 1.65 12.08 -20.96
N CYS A 158 1.86 11.02 -20.18
CA CYS A 158 2.79 11.04 -19.06
C CYS A 158 4.23 10.85 -19.56
N ASN A 159 5.20 11.52 -18.92
CA ASN A 159 6.62 11.35 -19.22
C ASN A 159 7.12 9.97 -18.79
N LYS A 160 6.71 9.52 -17.61
CA LYS A 160 7.02 8.18 -17.07
C LYS A 160 5.84 7.62 -16.29
N ILE A 161 5.80 6.28 -16.21
CA ILE A 161 4.80 5.54 -15.45
C ILE A 161 5.53 4.57 -14.53
N ILE A 162 5.34 4.75 -13.22
CA ILE A 162 5.94 3.89 -12.19
C ILE A 162 5.00 2.73 -11.90
N CYS A 163 5.50 1.50 -11.94
CA CYS A 163 4.83 0.28 -11.54
C CYS A 163 5.58 -0.40 -10.40
N SER A 164 4.86 -1.02 -9.49
CA SER A 164 5.49 -1.72 -8.34
C SER A 164 5.64 -3.23 -8.57
N GLY A 165 4.92 -3.82 -9.52
CA GLY A 165 4.98 -5.24 -9.83
C GLY A 165 5.10 -5.51 -11.34
N LYS A 166 5.58 -6.70 -11.69
CA LYS A 166 5.76 -7.11 -13.09
C LYS A 166 4.45 -7.28 -13.83
N ASN A 167 3.39 -7.70 -13.13
CA ASN A 167 2.07 -7.85 -13.73
C ASN A 167 1.50 -6.51 -14.22
N GLU A 168 1.69 -5.44 -13.45
CA GLU A 168 1.28 -4.09 -13.84
C GLU A 168 2.02 -3.62 -15.08
N ILE A 169 3.31 -3.99 -15.22
CA ILE A 169 4.12 -3.71 -16.41
C ILE A 169 3.53 -4.43 -17.64
N SER A 170 3.22 -5.72 -17.52
CA SER A 170 2.60 -6.49 -18.61
C SER A 170 1.26 -5.90 -19.04
N ILE A 171 0.42 -5.48 -18.09
CA ILE A 171 -0.87 -4.83 -18.36
C ILE A 171 -0.67 -3.53 -19.16
N LEU A 172 0.29 -2.69 -18.78
CA LEU A 172 0.56 -1.45 -19.51
C LEU A 172 1.03 -1.71 -20.93
N LYS A 173 1.92 -2.68 -21.12
CA LYS A 173 2.44 -3.06 -22.44
C LYS A 173 1.37 -3.69 -23.32
N GLU A 174 0.72 -4.75 -22.83
CA GLU A 174 -0.16 -5.58 -23.63
C GLU A 174 -1.54 -4.94 -23.84
N LYS A 175 -2.12 -4.34 -22.78
CA LYS A 175 -3.47 -3.77 -22.86
C LYS A 175 -3.48 -2.33 -23.33
N PHE A 176 -2.48 -1.52 -22.97
CA PHE A 176 -2.45 -0.09 -23.30
C PHE A 176 -1.41 0.29 -24.34
N ASN A 177 -0.56 -0.65 -24.77
CA ASN A 177 0.56 -0.42 -25.72
C ASN A 177 1.43 0.77 -25.29
N ILE A 178 1.80 0.82 -24.00
CA ILE A 178 2.71 1.84 -23.49
C ILE A 178 4.15 1.42 -23.82
N PRO A 179 4.95 2.31 -24.39
CA PRO A 179 6.36 2.03 -24.71
C PRO A 179 7.20 1.72 -23.47
N ASP A 180 8.15 0.80 -23.60
CA ASP A 180 9.01 0.34 -22.52
C ASP A 180 9.77 1.47 -21.85
N GLU A 181 10.28 2.41 -22.63
CA GLU A 181 11.02 3.57 -22.16
C GLU A 181 10.19 4.49 -21.24
N LYS A 182 8.87 4.39 -21.27
CA LYS A 182 7.98 5.13 -20.35
C LYS A 182 7.70 4.38 -19.05
N ILE A 183 7.96 3.08 -18.98
CA ILE A 183 7.62 2.25 -17.84
C ILE A 183 8.83 2.10 -16.92
N LEU A 184 8.65 2.36 -15.65
CA LEU A 184 9.68 2.21 -14.63
C LEU A 184 9.20 1.30 -13.51
N HIS A 185 9.96 0.22 -13.24
CA HIS A 185 9.71 -0.62 -12.07
C HIS A 185 10.31 0.02 -10.82
N MET A 186 9.47 0.28 -9.81
CA MET A 186 9.91 0.84 -8.53
C MET A 186 8.94 0.48 -7.42
N TYR A 187 9.45 -0.16 -6.38
CA TYR A 187 8.67 -0.50 -5.19
C TYR A 187 8.17 0.72 -4.42
N ASN A 188 7.16 0.53 -3.57
CA ASN A 188 6.72 1.55 -2.64
C ASN A 188 7.82 1.78 -1.59
N PRO A 189 8.08 3.03 -1.18
CA PRO A 189 9.06 3.30 -0.15
C PRO A 189 8.59 2.82 1.22
N ILE A 190 9.47 2.12 1.94
CA ILE A 190 9.27 1.64 3.31
C ILE A 190 10.24 2.37 4.24
N ASP A 191 9.75 2.82 5.38
CA ASP A 191 10.59 3.38 6.44
C ASP A 191 11.37 2.26 7.14
N THR A 192 12.59 2.01 6.68
CA THR A 192 13.47 0.96 7.23
C THR A 192 14.04 1.32 8.61
N THR A 193 13.82 2.51 9.11
CA THR A 193 14.15 2.87 10.50
C THR A 193 13.05 2.42 11.46
N GLN A 194 11.81 2.44 10.99
CA GLN A 194 10.62 1.98 11.72
C GLN A 194 10.42 0.46 11.56
N PHE A 195 10.46 -0.03 10.35
CA PHE A 195 10.34 -1.45 10.01
C PHE A 195 11.74 -2.06 9.91
N LYS A 196 12.18 -2.72 10.96
CA LYS A 196 13.50 -3.36 11.05
C LYS A 196 13.44 -4.53 12.03
N PRO A 197 14.38 -5.48 11.96
CA PRO A 197 14.53 -6.48 12.98
C PRO A 197 14.82 -5.85 14.34
N ARG A 198 14.13 -6.32 15.38
CA ARG A 198 14.34 -5.91 16.78
C ARG A 198 14.49 -7.14 17.66
N MET A 199 15.27 -7.00 18.72
CA MET A 199 15.34 -8.02 19.77
C MET A 199 14.07 -7.96 20.63
N ARG A 200 13.65 -9.09 21.19
CA ARG A 200 12.45 -9.15 22.04
C ARG A 200 12.50 -8.20 23.23
N ASN A 201 13.68 -8.01 23.83
CA ASN A 201 13.87 -7.06 24.94
C ASN A 201 13.56 -5.60 24.57
N GLU A 202 13.74 -5.21 23.31
CA GLU A 202 13.38 -3.88 22.82
C GLU A 202 11.85 -3.67 22.70
N ILE A 203 11.10 -4.77 22.71
CA ILE A 203 9.64 -4.78 22.50
C ILE A 203 8.89 -4.89 23.84
N ILE A 204 9.53 -5.41 24.87
CA ILE A 204 8.97 -5.52 26.23
C ILE A 204 8.50 -4.13 26.69
N GLY A 205 7.24 -4.07 27.15
CA GLY A 205 6.61 -2.82 27.58
C GLY A 205 6.07 -1.93 26.45
N LYS A 206 6.30 -2.27 25.17
CA LYS A 206 5.72 -1.58 24.02
C LYS A 206 4.38 -2.18 23.59
N ILE A 207 4.29 -3.48 23.63
CA ILE A 207 3.06 -4.25 23.43
C ILE A 207 2.99 -5.36 24.47
N ASN A 208 1.77 -5.83 24.76
CA ASN A 208 1.59 -6.98 25.63
C ASN A 208 1.72 -8.27 24.82
N PHE A 209 2.61 -9.19 25.21
CA PHE A 209 2.79 -10.50 24.59
C PHE A 209 3.41 -11.49 25.58
N GLU A 210 3.15 -12.77 25.36
CA GLU A 210 3.71 -13.89 26.14
C GLU A 210 4.98 -14.41 25.44
N PRO A 211 6.17 -14.35 26.07
CA PRO A 211 7.44 -14.74 25.44
C PRO A 211 7.50 -16.19 24.96
N ASP A 212 6.78 -17.10 25.64
CA ASP A 212 6.79 -18.54 25.36
C ASP A 212 5.80 -18.95 24.26
N LYS A 213 4.93 -18.02 23.81
CA LYS A 213 4.00 -18.26 22.72
C LYS A 213 4.60 -17.97 21.35
N LYS A 214 4.07 -18.66 20.33
CA LYS A 214 4.39 -18.43 18.91
C LYS A 214 3.26 -17.66 18.25
N TYR A 215 3.57 -16.45 17.82
CA TYR A 215 2.60 -15.56 17.21
C TYR A 215 2.53 -15.75 15.70
N LEU A 216 1.31 -15.88 15.17
CA LEU A 216 0.98 -15.86 13.77
C LEU A 216 0.20 -14.56 13.52
N LEU A 217 0.44 -13.88 12.42
CA LEU A 217 -0.04 -12.52 12.20
C LEU A 217 -0.82 -12.38 10.90
N TYR A 218 -1.93 -11.68 10.96
CA TYR A 218 -2.64 -11.15 9.81
C TYR A 218 -2.75 -9.62 9.96
N VAL A 219 -2.34 -8.88 8.93
CA VAL A 219 -2.47 -7.42 8.90
C VAL A 219 -3.17 -7.01 7.61
N GLY A 220 -4.34 -6.39 7.74
CA GLY A 220 -5.09 -5.96 6.56
C GLY A 220 -6.56 -5.67 6.83
N ARG A 221 -7.29 -5.33 5.76
CA ARG A 221 -8.74 -5.14 5.85
C ARG A 221 -9.44 -6.48 6.10
N LEU A 222 -10.36 -6.52 7.05
CA LEU A 222 -11.15 -7.71 7.37
C LEU A 222 -12.39 -7.75 6.47
N ILE A 223 -12.20 -8.18 5.22
CA ILE A 223 -13.24 -8.30 4.19
C ILE A 223 -13.23 -9.70 3.58
N LYS A 224 -14.39 -10.13 3.08
CA LYS A 224 -14.54 -11.45 2.42
C LYS A 224 -13.54 -11.61 1.27
N ASN A 225 -13.12 -12.84 1.05
CA ASN A 225 -12.19 -13.24 -0.01
C ASN A 225 -10.76 -12.64 0.13
N HIS A 226 -10.40 -12.10 1.29
CA HIS A 226 -9.03 -11.67 1.58
C HIS A 226 -8.21 -12.72 2.34
N GLY A 227 -8.69 -13.97 2.37
CA GLY A 227 -7.98 -15.13 2.91
C GLY A 227 -8.04 -15.30 4.42
N ILE A 228 -8.80 -14.43 5.15
CA ILE A 228 -8.93 -14.57 6.60
C ILE A 228 -9.70 -15.85 6.96
N GLU A 229 -10.65 -16.24 6.13
CA GLU A 229 -11.49 -17.42 6.34
C GLU A 229 -10.67 -18.71 6.37
N ILE A 230 -9.76 -18.86 5.41
CA ILE A 230 -8.89 -20.05 5.36
C ILE A 230 -7.87 -20.03 6.52
N VAL A 231 -7.34 -18.86 6.88
CA VAL A 231 -6.43 -18.73 8.03
C VAL A 231 -7.11 -19.18 9.32
N LEU A 232 -8.34 -18.72 9.58
CA LEU A 232 -9.12 -19.12 10.76
C LEU A 232 -9.40 -20.62 10.79
N LYS A 233 -9.78 -21.22 9.66
CA LYS A 233 -10.04 -22.67 9.55
C LYS A 233 -8.79 -23.51 9.85
N VAL A 234 -7.66 -23.17 9.23
CA VAL A 234 -6.40 -23.88 9.44
C VAL A 234 -5.90 -23.67 10.85
N PHE A 235 -5.94 -22.45 11.37
CA PHE A 235 -5.54 -22.15 12.75
C PHE A 235 -6.33 -22.96 13.77
N LYS A 236 -7.67 -23.06 13.63
CA LYS A 236 -8.52 -23.89 14.49
C LYS A 236 -8.11 -25.38 14.50
N LYS A 237 -7.62 -25.92 13.38
CA LYS A 237 -7.10 -27.29 13.33
C LYS A 237 -5.77 -27.41 14.06
N MET A 238 -4.88 -26.44 13.89
CA MET A 238 -3.53 -26.46 14.44
C MET A 238 -3.48 -26.32 15.95
N ILE A 239 -4.32 -25.48 16.57
CA ILE A 239 -4.35 -25.30 18.04
C ILE A 239 -4.79 -26.54 18.78
N LYS A 240 -5.46 -27.51 18.14
CA LYS A 240 -5.76 -28.81 18.74
C LYS A 240 -4.50 -29.60 19.07
N LYS A 241 -3.44 -29.41 18.27
CA LYS A 241 -2.15 -30.12 18.38
C LYS A 241 -1.08 -29.27 19.09
N ASN A 242 -1.19 -27.93 18.99
CA ASN A 242 -0.22 -27.00 19.55
C ASN A 242 -0.90 -25.82 20.23
N LYS A 243 -0.95 -25.83 21.56
CA LYS A 243 -1.59 -24.79 22.39
C LYS A 243 -0.73 -23.53 22.60
N ASP A 244 0.48 -23.50 22.05
CA ASP A 244 1.39 -22.35 22.18
C ASP A 244 1.26 -21.36 21.02
N LEU A 245 0.32 -21.60 20.11
CA LEU A 245 0.04 -20.71 19.00
C LEU A 245 -0.95 -19.61 19.40
N ILE A 246 -0.64 -18.38 19.02
CA ILE A 246 -1.55 -17.22 19.10
C ILE A 246 -1.69 -16.63 17.71
N LEU A 247 -2.91 -16.42 17.26
CA LEU A 247 -3.20 -15.69 16.01
C LEU A 247 -3.60 -14.26 16.33
N VAL A 248 -2.84 -13.30 15.83
CA VAL A 248 -3.15 -11.87 15.98
C VAL A 248 -3.71 -11.33 14.68
N LEU A 249 -4.89 -10.73 14.74
CA LEU A 249 -5.58 -10.09 13.63
C LEU A 249 -5.55 -8.57 13.83
N ILE A 250 -4.80 -7.87 12.96
CA ILE A 250 -4.70 -6.40 12.98
C ILE A 250 -5.39 -5.85 11.75
N GLY A 251 -6.37 -5.00 11.98
CA GLY A 251 -7.16 -4.36 10.94
C GLY A 251 -8.62 -4.21 11.31
N ASP A 252 -9.39 -3.75 10.35
CA ASP A 252 -10.81 -3.47 10.53
C ASP A 252 -11.56 -3.77 9.23
N GLY A 253 -12.86 -4.03 9.33
CA GLY A 253 -13.69 -4.28 8.15
C GLY A 253 -15.04 -4.91 8.47
N PRO A 254 -15.88 -5.09 7.44
CA PRO A 254 -17.23 -5.66 7.58
C PRO A 254 -17.29 -7.03 8.24
N MET A 255 -16.20 -7.80 8.20
CA MET A 255 -16.15 -9.14 8.81
C MET A 255 -15.87 -9.14 10.32
N ASN A 256 -15.66 -7.99 10.96
CA ASN A 256 -15.34 -7.93 12.39
C ASN A 256 -16.31 -8.72 13.27
N GLU A 257 -17.61 -8.52 13.09
CA GLU A 257 -18.63 -9.20 13.89
C GLU A 257 -18.71 -10.70 13.54
N GLU A 258 -18.55 -11.06 12.27
CA GLU A 258 -18.51 -12.47 11.84
C GLU A 258 -17.30 -13.21 12.44
N ILE A 259 -16.13 -12.55 12.45
CA ILE A 259 -14.91 -13.10 13.07
C ILE A 259 -15.06 -13.25 14.58
N LYS A 260 -15.60 -12.25 15.30
CA LYS A 260 -15.89 -12.36 16.74
C LYS A 260 -16.80 -13.53 17.04
N LYS A 261 -17.90 -13.64 16.32
CA LYS A 261 -18.84 -14.75 16.45
C LYS A 261 -18.15 -16.10 16.21
N TYR A 262 -17.30 -16.21 15.16
CA TYR A 262 -16.53 -17.42 14.88
C TYR A 262 -15.59 -17.79 16.03
N ILE A 263 -14.92 -16.80 16.63
CA ILE A 263 -14.02 -16.98 17.78
C ILE A 263 -14.80 -17.54 18.98
N ASP A 264 -15.95 -16.95 19.30
CA ASP A 264 -16.78 -17.34 20.44
C ASP A 264 -17.38 -18.73 20.27
N GLU A 265 -18.00 -19.01 19.13
CA GLU A 265 -18.64 -20.31 18.81
C GLU A 265 -17.63 -21.47 18.80
N ASN A 266 -16.36 -21.19 18.56
CA ASN A 266 -15.31 -22.20 18.50
C ASN A 266 -14.39 -22.22 19.74
N ASN A 267 -14.71 -21.43 20.78
CA ASN A 267 -13.92 -21.30 22.01
C ASN A 267 -12.45 -20.93 21.77
N LEU A 268 -12.21 -19.96 20.84
CA LEU A 268 -10.87 -19.55 20.41
C LEU A 268 -10.38 -18.27 21.10
N ASN A 269 -11.09 -17.73 22.07
CA ASN A 269 -10.80 -16.44 22.74
C ASN A 269 -9.39 -16.39 23.38
N SER A 270 -8.87 -17.53 23.84
CA SER A 270 -7.53 -17.61 24.42
C SER A 270 -6.40 -17.77 23.36
N PHE A 271 -6.75 -17.89 22.09
CA PHE A 271 -5.82 -18.19 21.01
C PHE A 271 -5.86 -17.19 19.87
N ILE A 272 -6.90 -16.37 19.78
CA ILE A 272 -7.05 -15.36 18.72
C ILE A 272 -7.26 -13.98 19.34
N GLU A 273 -6.41 -13.05 18.97
CA GLU A 273 -6.46 -11.66 19.40
C GLU A 273 -6.92 -10.76 18.26
N LEU A 274 -8.08 -10.15 18.39
CA LEU A 274 -8.58 -9.15 17.44
C LEU A 274 -8.23 -7.74 17.95
N LYS A 275 -7.24 -7.10 17.32
CA LYS A 275 -6.65 -5.84 17.81
C LYS A 275 -7.27 -4.58 17.19
N GLY A 276 -8.12 -4.72 16.16
CA GLY A 276 -8.60 -3.56 15.42
C GLY A 276 -7.48 -2.83 14.65
N ARG A 277 -7.69 -1.56 14.32
CA ARG A 277 -6.68 -0.74 13.66
C ARG A 277 -5.61 -0.30 14.64
N LEU A 278 -4.36 -0.50 14.27
CA LEU A 278 -3.20 -0.04 15.00
C LEU A 278 -2.36 0.91 14.13
N ASN A 279 -1.58 1.79 14.75
CA ASN A 279 -0.60 2.61 14.04
C ASN A 279 0.60 1.77 13.59
N HIS A 280 1.36 2.28 12.62
CA HIS A 280 2.49 1.56 12.03
C HIS A 280 3.61 1.25 13.03
N GLU A 281 3.79 2.09 14.06
CA GLU A 281 4.77 1.84 15.11
C GLU A 281 4.44 0.55 15.87
N ILE A 282 3.20 0.43 16.33
CA ILE A 282 2.73 -0.76 17.05
C ILE A 282 2.75 -2.00 16.13
N ILE A 283 2.32 -1.86 14.87
CA ILE A 283 2.38 -2.96 13.89
C ILE A 283 3.82 -3.47 13.72
N SER A 284 4.80 -2.56 13.73
CA SER A 284 6.21 -2.94 13.60
C SER A 284 6.70 -3.85 14.73
N TYR A 285 6.17 -3.71 15.94
CA TYR A 285 6.46 -4.62 17.05
C TYR A 285 5.81 -5.99 16.85
N TYR A 286 4.58 -6.05 16.32
CA TYR A 286 3.93 -7.33 16.00
C TYR A 286 4.66 -8.09 14.89
N TYR A 287 5.23 -7.41 13.87
CA TYR A 287 6.10 -8.08 12.89
C TYR A 287 7.31 -8.75 13.57
N ASN A 288 7.84 -8.16 14.63
CA ASN A 288 9.03 -8.65 15.29
C ASN A 288 8.78 -9.80 16.27
N ILE A 289 7.63 -9.87 16.93
CA ILE A 289 7.27 -10.99 17.83
C ILE A 289 6.70 -12.19 17.08
N SER A 290 6.16 -11.98 15.87
CA SER A 290 5.48 -13.02 15.10
C SER A 290 6.46 -13.91 14.33
N SER A 291 6.06 -15.13 14.04
CA SER A 291 6.81 -16.09 13.23
C SER A 291 6.42 -16.04 11.76
N ILE A 292 5.17 -15.68 11.46
CA ILE A 292 4.58 -15.72 10.12
C ILE A 292 3.64 -14.53 9.95
N LEU A 293 3.71 -13.86 8.77
CA LEU A 293 2.63 -13.01 8.28
C LEU A 293 1.81 -13.78 7.24
N PHE A 294 0.48 -13.76 7.37
CA PHE A 294 -0.43 -14.27 6.33
C PHE A 294 -0.83 -13.18 5.34
N HIS A 295 -0.65 -13.47 4.06
CA HIS A 295 -1.14 -12.65 2.94
C HIS A 295 -1.72 -13.56 1.84
N VAL A 296 -2.70 -14.38 2.21
CA VAL A 296 -3.24 -15.49 1.42
C VAL A 296 -4.53 -15.15 0.66
N GLY A 297 -4.84 -13.88 0.51
CA GLY A 297 -5.98 -13.42 -0.28
C GLY A 297 -5.53 -12.60 -1.50
N PRO A 298 -6.42 -12.36 -2.47
CA PRO A 298 -6.12 -11.53 -3.62
C PRO A 298 -5.80 -10.09 -3.19
N SER A 299 -4.78 -9.50 -3.80
CA SER A 299 -4.44 -8.09 -3.60
C SER A 299 -4.33 -7.39 -4.95
N GLY A 300 -4.82 -6.16 -5.01
CA GLY A 300 -4.90 -5.36 -6.24
C GLY A 300 -3.63 -4.57 -6.57
N GLY A 301 -2.50 -4.86 -5.96
CA GLY A 301 -1.24 -4.15 -6.18
C GLY A 301 -0.15 -4.67 -5.24
N MET A 302 0.99 -3.98 -5.18
CA MET A 302 2.10 -4.35 -4.31
C MET A 302 1.73 -4.14 -2.83
N PRO A 303 1.64 -5.18 -2.02
CA PRO A 303 1.20 -5.07 -0.63
C PRO A 303 2.32 -4.52 0.27
N ASN A 304 2.11 -3.32 0.82
CA ASN A 304 3.07 -2.72 1.75
C ASN A 304 3.34 -3.61 2.97
N VAL A 305 2.31 -4.25 3.51
CA VAL A 305 2.41 -5.15 4.68
C VAL A 305 3.40 -6.30 4.45
N VAL A 306 3.49 -6.81 3.21
CA VAL A 306 4.47 -7.85 2.84
C VAL A 306 5.88 -7.28 2.83
N MET A 307 6.09 -6.11 2.23
CA MET A 307 7.42 -5.47 2.24
C MET A 307 7.85 -5.06 3.65
N GLU A 308 6.93 -4.49 4.45
CA GLU A 308 7.16 -4.11 5.84
C GLU A 308 7.55 -5.31 6.71
N SER A 309 6.86 -6.45 6.52
CA SER A 309 7.18 -7.68 7.25
C SER A 309 8.54 -8.26 6.85
N ILE A 310 8.84 -8.33 5.56
CA ILE A 310 10.14 -8.78 5.05
C ILE A 310 11.27 -7.93 5.63
N VAL A 311 11.15 -6.60 5.56
CA VAL A 311 12.14 -5.67 6.12
C VAL A 311 12.30 -5.83 7.64
N SER A 312 11.24 -6.24 8.35
CA SER A 312 11.27 -6.55 9.78
C SER A 312 11.81 -7.97 10.11
N GLY A 313 12.19 -8.75 9.11
CA GLY A 313 12.70 -10.12 9.32
C GLY A 313 11.64 -11.18 9.50
N LEU A 314 10.38 -10.89 9.16
CA LEU A 314 9.27 -11.80 9.29
C LEU A 314 9.01 -12.53 7.96
N GLN A 315 8.89 -13.85 8.01
CA GLN A 315 8.53 -14.66 6.84
C GLN A 315 7.04 -14.52 6.52
N VAL A 316 6.73 -14.55 5.22
CA VAL A 316 5.35 -14.40 4.71
C VAL A 316 4.86 -15.71 4.10
N ILE A 317 3.64 -16.10 4.42
CA ILE A 317 2.91 -17.07 3.61
C ILE A 317 1.92 -16.30 2.75
N ALA A 318 2.09 -16.38 1.43
CA ALA A 318 1.26 -15.64 0.49
C ALA A 318 0.64 -16.56 -0.57
N ALA A 319 -0.52 -16.15 -1.10
CA ALA A 319 -1.15 -16.88 -2.20
C ALA A 319 -0.37 -16.71 -3.51
N ASP A 320 -0.21 -17.79 -4.24
CA ASP A 320 0.57 -17.85 -5.49
C ASP A 320 -0.13 -17.20 -6.69
N ASN A 321 -1.44 -16.96 -6.60
CA ASN A 321 -2.21 -16.29 -7.65
C ASN A 321 -2.10 -14.75 -7.61
N VAL A 322 -1.42 -14.20 -6.61
CA VAL A 322 -1.17 -12.75 -6.49
C VAL A 322 0.17 -12.41 -7.13
N ALA A 323 0.14 -11.92 -8.36
CA ALA A 323 1.35 -11.66 -9.15
C ALA A 323 2.37 -10.75 -8.43
N ALA A 324 1.89 -9.76 -7.67
CA ALA A 324 2.75 -8.84 -6.93
C ALA A 324 3.54 -9.53 -5.79
N THR A 325 2.98 -10.54 -5.15
CA THR A 325 3.66 -11.28 -4.08
C THR A 325 4.71 -12.24 -4.63
N LYS A 326 4.50 -12.81 -5.83
CA LYS A 326 5.50 -13.68 -6.49
C LYS A 326 6.87 -13.01 -6.68
N ASP A 327 6.88 -11.70 -6.86
CA ASP A 327 8.13 -10.94 -7.01
C ASP A 327 8.89 -10.76 -5.69
N LEU A 328 8.20 -10.87 -4.56
CA LEU A 328 8.74 -10.64 -3.21
C LEU A 328 9.03 -11.92 -2.43
N ILE A 329 8.21 -12.97 -2.66
CA ILE A 329 8.27 -14.18 -1.86
C ILE A 329 9.18 -15.21 -2.53
N ASN A 330 10.26 -15.54 -1.83
CA ASN A 330 11.25 -16.52 -2.28
C ASN A 330 11.77 -17.32 -1.08
N GLU A 331 11.51 -18.60 -1.07
CA GLU A 331 11.89 -19.50 0.02
C GLU A 331 13.41 -19.56 0.21
N LYS A 332 14.18 -19.59 -0.90
CA LYS A 332 15.67 -19.64 -0.83
C LYS A 332 16.26 -18.35 -0.24
N GLN A 333 15.57 -17.23 -0.37
CA GLN A 333 15.96 -15.94 0.22
C GLN A 333 15.40 -15.75 1.63
N GLY A 334 14.61 -16.71 2.14
CA GLY A 334 14.01 -16.65 3.47
C GLY A 334 12.90 -15.61 3.62
N THR A 335 12.33 -15.10 2.52
CA THR A 335 11.25 -14.11 2.59
C THR A 335 9.88 -14.74 2.81
N GLY A 336 9.71 -16.04 2.51
CA GLY A 336 8.46 -16.75 2.79
C GLY A 336 8.17 -17.89 1.82
N ILE A 337 6.93 -18.36 1.85
CA ILE A 337 6.43 -19.51 1.07
C ILE A 337 5.17 -19.07 0.31
N LEU A 338 5.10 -19.44 -0.98
CA LEU A 338 3.88 -19.31 -1.77
C LEU A 338 3.03 -20.57 -1.61
N VAL A 339 1.73 -20.39 -1.47
CA VAL A 339 0.73 -21.47 -1.38
C VAL A 339 -0.39 -21.25 -2.38
N GLU A 340 -0.99 -22.34 -2.85
CA GLU A 340 -2.18 -22.25 -3.69
C GLU A 340 -3.34 -21.60 -2.93
N LEU A 341 -4.08 -20.72 -3.62
CA LEU A 341 -5.23 -20.03 -3.03
C LEU A 341 -6.27 -21.08 -2.55
N ASP A 342 -6.82 -20.87 -1.35
CA ASP A 342 -7.82 -21.71 -0.70
C ASP A 342 -7.40 -23.18 -0.44
N ASN A 343 -6.11 -23.51 -0.54
CA ASN A 343 -5.58 -24.83 -0.23
C ASN A 343 -5.18 -24.94 1.25
N GLU A 344 -6.10 -25.46 2.09
CA GLU A 344 -5.88 -25.63 3.53
C GLU A 344 -4.68 -26.52 3.87
N GLN A 345 -4.43 -27.57 3.06
CA GLN A 345 -3.34 -28.53 3.32
C GLN A 345 -1.97 -27.89 3.04
N GLU A 346 -1.84 -27.13 1.95
CA GLU A 346 -0.62 -26.41 1.66
C GLU A 346 -0.35 -25.34 2.70
N LEU A 347 -1.38 -24.59 3.12
CA LEU A 347 -1.27 -23.58 4.16
C LEU A 347 -0.79 -24.21 5.48
N GLU A 348 -1.39 -25.33 5.92
CA GLU A 348 -0.95 -26.05 7.15
C GLU A 348 0.51 -26.52 7.02
N LYS A 349 0.91 -27.11 5.89
CA LYS A 349 2.30 -27.53 5.65
C LYS A 349 3.28 -26.35 5.67
N ALA A 350 2.95 -25.24 5.05
CA ALA A 350 3.78 -24.04 5.03
C ALA A 350 3.97 -23.47 6.44
N ILE A 351 2.89 -23.39 7.23
CA ILE A 351 2.97 -22.95 8.63
C ILE A 351 3.89 -23.88 9.44
N MET A 352 3.68 -25.20 9.37
CA MET A 352 4.51 -26.17 10.10
C MET A 352 5.97 -26.09 9.69
N LYS A 353 6.25 -25.91 8.39
CA LYS A 353 7.61 -25.76 7.87
C LYS A 353 8.32 -24.55 8.49
N ILE A 354 7.68 -23.37 8.49
CA ILE A 354 8.27 -22.16 9.07
C ILE A 354 8.43 -22.31 10.59
N LEU A 355 7.43 -22.87 11.29
CA LEU A 355 7.48 -23.04 12.75
C LEU A 355 8.51 -24.08 13.22
N SER A 356 8.90 -25.04 12.36
CA SER A 356 9.95 -26.03 12.66
C SER A 356 11.36 -25.48 12.46
N GLN A 357 11.51 -24.43 11.66
CA GLN A 357 12.79 -23.74 11.50
C GLN A 357 13.04 -22.91 12.77
N GLN A 358 14.20 -23.08 13.39
CA GLN A 358 14.64 -22.08 14.35
C GLN A 358 14.63 -20.74 13.60
N ARG A 359 14.04 -19.70 14.22
CA ARG A 359 14.09 -18.34 13.68
C ARG A 359 15.58 -18.00 13.53
N GLN A 360 16.15 -18.44 12.42
CA GLN A 360 17.43 -17.89 12.02
C GLN A 360 17.19 -16.40 11.98
N ASN A 361 18.09 -15.60 12.56
CA ASN A 361 18.22 -14.19 12.19
C ASN A 361 18.48 -14.25 10.69
N ASN A 362 17.38 -14.36 9.92
CA ASN A 362 17.44 -14.40 8.47
C ASN A 362 18.15 -13.11 8.15
N GLN A 363 19.42 -13.21 7.73
CA GLN A 363 20.16 -12.10 7.18
C GLN A 363 19.35 -11.73 5.94
N ILE A 364 18.33 -10.89 6.17
CA ILE A 364 17.53 -10.34 5.07
C ILE A 364 18.56 -9.72 4.15
N ASN A 365 18.50 -10.07 2.90
CA ASN A 365 19.39 -9.54 1.90
C ASN A 365 19.42 -8.01 2.01
N ALA A 366 20.56 -7.46 2.44
CA ALA A 366 20.72 -6.02 2.65
C ALA A 366 20.38 -5.21 1.39
N ASN A 367 20.57 -5.81 0.20
CA ASN A 367 20.16 -5.21 -1.06
C ASN A 367 18.65 -5.09 -1.18
N LEU A 368 17.87 -6.05 -0.67
CA LEU A 368 16.41 -6.00 -0.69
C LEU A 368 15.87 -4.92 0.27
N ILE A 369 16.47 -4.83 1.47
CA ILE A 369 16.13 -3.75 2.43
C ILE A 369 16.42 -2.39 1.81
N ARG A 370 17.60 -2.23 1.22
CA ARG A 370 18.00 -1.00 0.52
C ARG A 370 17.03 -0.66 -0.60
N GLU A 371 16.62 -1.66 -1.39
CA GLU A 371 15.72 -1.46 -2.54
C GLU A 371 14.36 -0.89 -2.10
N PHE A 372 13.85 -1.27 -0.93
CA PHE A 372 12.60 -0.78 -0.40
C PHE A 372 12.71 0.53 0.40
N SER A 373 13.92 0.98 0.75
CA SER A 373 14.08 2.12 1.66
C SER A 373 13.59 3.44 1.09
N ILE A 374 13.12 4.33 1.98
CA ILE A 374 12.71 5.70 1.63
C ILE A 374 13.88 6.49 1.05
N GLU A 375 15.11 6.26 1.51
CA GLU A 375 16.33 6.92 1.03
C GLU A 375 16.61 6.54 -0.42
N ASN A 376 16.61 5.25 -0.74
CA ASN A 376 16.88 4.76 -2.09
C ASN A 376 15.79 5.19 -3.07
N TYR A 377 14.52 5.22 -2.62
CA TYR A 377 13.43 5.76 -3.42
C TYR A 377 13.68 7.22 -3.79
N GLY A 378 14.05 8.05 -2.84
CA GLY A 378 14.38 9.47 -3.06
C GLY A 378 15.53 9.65 -4.06
N ILE A 379 16.60 8.86 -3.93
CA ILE A 379 17.76 8.87 -4.86
C ILE A 379 17.31 8.52 -6.29
N LYS A 380 16.54 7.44 -6.45
CA LYS A 380 16.04 7.01 -7.76
C LYS A 380 15.13 8.07 -8.40
N MET A 381 14.24 8.66 -7.60
CA MET A 381 13.36 9.72 -8.09
C MET A 381 14.13 10.99 -8.46
N SER A 382 15.15 11.39 -7.69
CA SER A 382 16.01 12.52 -8.04
C SER A 382 16.72 12.33 -9.39
N LYS A 383 17.21 11.12 -9.66
CA LYS A 383 17.80 10.80 -10.96
C LYS A 383 16.77 10.91 -12.08
N LEU A 384 15.59 10.33 -11.88
CA LEU A 384 14.49 10.36 -12.84
C LEU A 384 14.04 11.80 -13.16
N TYR A 385 13.89 12.64 -12.14
CA TYR A 385 13.49 14.04 -12.33
C TYR A 385 14.50 14.83 -13.16
N LYS A 386 15.80 14.63 -12.92
CA LYS A 386 16.86 15.26 -13.72
C LYS A 386 16.81 14.80 -15.17
N GLU A 387 16.57 13.52 -15.43
CA GLU A 387 16.45 12.97 -16.79
C GLU A 387 15.22 13.50 -17.56
N ILE A 388 14.16 13.89 -16.85
CA ILE A 388 12.92 14.37 -17.49
C ILE A 388 12.96 15.88 -17.76
N ILE A 389 13.67 16.66 -16.93
CA ILE A 389 13.73 18.12 -17.06
C ILE A 389 14.82 18.57 -18.05
N ASN A 390 15.92 17.80 -18.14
CA ASN A 390 17.00 18.04 -19.12
C ASN A 390 16.62 17.53 -20.51
#